data_463cd5d1bbd1c90ec7a1bd4abdc43bb0
#
_entry.id   463cd5d1bbd1c90ec7a1bd4abdc43bb0
#
_cell.length_a   1.000
_cell.length_b   1.000
_cell.length_c   1.000
_cell.angle_alpha   90.00
_cell.angle_beta   90.00
_cell.angle_gamma   90.00
#
_symmetry.space_group_name_H-M   'P 1'
#
loop_
_entity.id
_entity.type
_entity.pdbx_description
1 polymer ?
#
loop_
_entity_poly.entity_id
_entity_poly.type
_entity_poly.pdbx_seq_one_letter_code
_entity_poly.pdbx_strand_id
1 'polypeptide(L)'
;DFAAVPGMKILVHGGGVMASQMQKSMGMVPQMIEGRRVTDEETLKVVTMVYTGWCNKHITALLQSEGCNAIGLSGADGNAVKAAKRAPMPVNGTLVDYGFVGDVTADSVNASFLYSLLERGITPVLCAINHDGQGNLLNTNADTIASSVAMAMANYRYRSPREVCCRCEECTHCSDDGRLTHQVDLIFCFEKDGVLYDKDDDSSVIAEISRPYFEKLKEEGRVADGMIPKLTN
;
A
#
# COMPACT_ATOMS: atom_id res chain seq x y z
N ASP A 1 4.15 -4.25 -18.21
CA ASP A 1 5.18 -4.77 -17.30
C ASP A 1 4.58 -5.53 -16.11
N PHE A 2 3.76 -4.92 -15.23
CA PHE A 2 3.15 -5.62 -14.08
C PHE A 2 2.27 -6.80 -14.51
N ALA A 3 1.50 -6.67 -15.59
CA ALA A 3 0.65 -7.76 -16.10
C ALA A 3 1.47 -9.02 -16.45
N ALA A 4 2.69 -8.84 -16.97
CA ALA A 4 3.59 -9.90 -17.39
C ALA A 4 4.35 -10.57 -16.22
N VAL A 5 4.35 -10.00 -15.01
CA VAL A 5 4.99 -10.62 -13.84
C VAL A 5 4.29 -11.94 -13.53
N PRO A 6 5.02 -13.08 -13.50
CA PRO A 6 4.41 -14.38 -13.21
C PRO A 6 4.01 -14.54 -11.75
N GLY A 7 3.10 -15.47 -11.49
CA GLY A 7 2.69 -15.83 -10.13
C GLY A 7 1.59 -14.94 -9.55
N MET A 8 1.34 -15.14 -8.26
CA MET A 8 0.37 -14.36 -7.49
C MET A 8 0.91 -12.95 -7.24
N LYS A 9 0.09 -11.94 -7.48
CA LYS A 9 0.50 -10.54 -7.35
C LYS A 9 -0.66 -9.65 -6.89
N ILE A 10 -0.34 -8.63 -6.13
CA ILE A 10 -1.27 -7.60 -5.64
C ILE A 10 -0.70 -6.25 -6.05
N LEU A 11 -1.54 -5.37 -6.57
CA LEU A 11 -1.16 -4.00 -6.85
C LEU A 11 -1.79 -3.07 -5.83
N VAL A 12 -1.00 -2.15 -5.27
CA VAL A 12 -1.49 -1.09 -4.40
C VAL A 12 -1.17 0.25 -5.04
N HIS A 13 -2.13 1.16 -5.09
CA HIS A 13 -1.94 2.47 -5.70
C HIS A 13 -2.50 3.61 -4.85
N GLY A 14 -1.91 4.78 -5.02
CA GLY A 14 -2.42 6.05 -4.52
C GLY A 14 -3.27 6.76 -5.58
N GLY A 15 -3.14 8.09 -5.63
CA GLY A 15 -3.83 8.96 -6.59
C GLY A 15 -3.74 10.43 -6.16
N GLY A 16 -2.77 10.76 -5.28
CA GLY A 16 -2.67 12.08 -4.64
C GLY A 16 -2.58 13.25 -5.61
N VAL A 17 -1.84 13.10 -6.72
CA VAL A 17 -1.70 14.12 -7.76
C VAL A 17 -3.06 14.39 -8.43
N MET A 18 -3.74 13.34 -8.86
CA MET A 18 -5.06 13.44 -9.49
C MET A 18 -6.12 14.00 -8.55
N ALA A 19 -6.10 13.60 -7.28
CA ALA A 19 -7.00 14.16 -6.28
C ALA A 19 -6.75 15.66 -6.05
N SER A 20 -5.48 16.08 -6.02
CA SER A 20 -5.15 17.51 -5.91
C SER A 20 -5.60 18.32 -7.13
N GLN A 21 -5.47 17.77 -8.34
CA GLN A 21 -5.98 18.38 -9.56
C GLN A 21 -7.51 18.50 -9.53
N MET A 22 -8.21 17.44 -9.11
CA MET A 22 -9.67 17.45 -8.98
C MET A 22 -10.14 18.45 -7.94
N GLN A 23 -9.54 18.50 -6.75
CA GLN A 23 -9.85 19.49 -5.73
C GLN A 23 -9.71 20.90 -6.28
N LYS A 24 -8.60 21.23 -6.96
CA LYS A 24 -8.37 22.54 -7.57
C LYS A 24 -9.43 22.87 -8.62
N SER A 25 -9.83 21.93 -9.48
CA SER A 25 -10.88 22.14 -10.47
C SER A 25 -12.26 22.41 -9.85
N MET A 26 -12.49 21.92 -8.63
CA MET A 26 -13.69 22.18 -7.84
C MET A 26 -13.58 23.44 -6.96
N GLY A 27 -12.51 24.24 -7.10
CA GLY A 27 -12.27 25.44 -6.30
C GLY A 27 -11.80 25.17 -4.87
N MET A 28 -11.40 23.93 -4.54
CA MET A 28 -10.88 23.54 -3.23
C MET A 28 -9.36 23.71 -3.18
N VAL A 29 -8.83 24.05 -2.00
CA VAL A 29 -7.38 24.14 -1.77
C VAL A 29 -6.91 22.89 -1.02
N PRO A 30 -6.11 22.00 -1.65
CA PRO A 30 -5.56 20.84 -0.98
C PRO A 30 -4.66 21.24 0.19
N GLN A 31 -4.94 20.75 1.39
CA GLN A 31 -4.10 20.99 2.56
C GLN A 31 -3.19 19.78 2.79
N MET A 32 -1.87 20.05 2.84
CA MET A 32 -0.85 19.04 3.07
C MET A 32 0.00 19.43 4.27
N ILE A 33 0.24 18.51 5.19
CA ILE A 33 1.14 18.68 6.35
C ILE A 33 2.12 17.49 6.34
N GLU A 34 3.40 17.79 6.25
CA GLU A 34 4.48 16.77 6.14
C GLU A 34 4.19 15.70 5.07
N GLY A 35 3.79 16.15 3.87
CA GLY A 35 3.48 15.26 2.76
C GLY A 35 2.18 14.47 2.90
N ARG A 36 1.43 14.62 3.99
CA ARG A 36 0.16 13.95 4.25
C ARG A 36 -1.01 14.89 4.05
N ARG A 37 -2.06 14.40 3.39
CA ARG A 37 -3.27 15.19 3.12
C ARG A 37 -4.13 15.30 4.37
N VAL A 38 -4.44 16.51 4.80
CA VAL A 38 -5.54 16.76 5.74
C VAL A 38 -6.84 16.46 5.00
N THR A 39 -7.67 15.61 5.57
CA THR A 39 -8.83 15.04 4.91
C THR A 39 -10.10 15.37 5.71
N ASP A 40 -10.70 16.50 5.42
CA ASP A 40 -12.04 16.82 5.89
C ASP A 40 -13.11 16.04 5.10
N GLU A 41 -14.37 16.22 5.41
CA GLU A 41 -15.46 15.47 4.79
C GLU A 41 -15.55 15.69 3.27
N GLU A 42 -15.38 16.92 2.80
CA GLU A 42 -15.43 17.23 1.36
C GLU A 42 -14.19 16.68 0.64
N THR A 43 -13.03 16.79 1.26
CA THR A 43 -11.81 16.17 0.75
C THR A 43 -11.94 14.64 0.69
N LEU A 44 -12.55 14.01 1.71
CA LEU A 44 -12.79 12.56 1.71
C LEU A 44 -13.66 12.15 0.52
N LYS A 45 -14.72 12.88 0.22
CA LYS A 45 -15.58 12.62 -0.95
C LYS A 45 -14.76 12.67 -2.25
N VAL A 46 -13.94 13.70 -2.42
CA VAL A 46 -13.10 13.86 -3.62
C VAL A 46 -12.06 12.73 -3.74
N VAL A 47 -11.30 12.45 -2.69
CA VAL A 47 -10.29 11.38 -2.76
C VAL A 47 -10.93 10.00 -2.95
N THR A 48 -12.11 9.78 -2.39
CA THR A 48 -12.87 8.53 -2.63
C THR A 48 -13.25 8.42 -4.10
N MET A 49 -13.87 9.44 -4.70
CA MET A 49 -14.25 9.42 -6.12
C MET A 49 -13.02 9.20 -7.02
N VAL A 50 -11.91 9.86 -6.73
CA VAL A 50 -10.70 9.79 -7.55
C VAL A 50 -10.01 8.43 -7.38
N TYR A 51 -9.77 7.99 -6.14
CA TYR A 51 -8.98 6.78 -5.89
C TYR A 51 -9.77 5.51 -6.24
N THR A 52 -11.02 5.38 -5.74
CA THR A 52 -11.81 4.16 -5.95
C THR A 52 -12.50 4.14 -7.30
N GLY A 53 -12.90 5.30 -7.80
CA GLY A 53 -13.57 5.43 -9.09
C GLY A 53 -12.57 5.48 -10.23
N TRP A 54 -11.94 6.65 -10.45
CA TRP A 54 -11.13 6.85 -11.66
C TRP A 54 -9.84 6.04 -11.65
N CYS A 55 -8.96 6.24 -10.66
CA CYS A 55 -7.64 5.61 -10.68
C CYS A 55 -7.74 4.08 -10.65
N ASN A 56 -8.50 3.56 -9.68
CA ASN A 56 -8.63 2.12 -9.48
C ASN A 56 -9.23 1.42 -10.69
N LYS A 57 -10.34 1.92 -11.23
CA LYS A 57 -11.02 1.29 -12.36
C LYS A 57 -10.24 1.44 -13.66
N HIS A 58 -9.53 2.56 -13.84
CA HIS A 58 -8.67 2.74 -15.00
C HIS A 58 -7.49 1.74 -14.99
N ILE A 59 -6.80 1.61 -13.85
CA ILE A 59 -5.73 0.61 -13.69
C ILE A 59 -6.27 -0.80 -13.92
N THR A 60 -7.41 -1.13 -13.33
CA THR A 60 -8.04 -2.45 -13.50
C THR A 60 -8.36 -2.73 -14.97
N ALA A 61 -8.91 -1.75 -15.70
CA ALA A 61 -9.23 -1.90 -17.12
C ALA A 61 -7.98 -2.11 -17.98
N LEU A 62 -6.89 -1.38 -17.70
CA LEU A 62 -5.60 -1.57 -18.36
C LEU A 62 -5.03 -2.97 -18.11
N LEU A 63 -5.09 -3.46 -16.86
CA LEU A 63 -4.62 -4.82 -16.54
C LEU A 63 -5.44 -5.88 -17.26
N GLN A 64 -6.76 -5.72 -17.35
CA GLN A 64 -7.63 -6.62 -18.12
C GLN A 64 -7.28 -6.62 -19.61
N SER A 65 -6.96 -5.46 -20.21
CA SER A 65 -6.55 -5.38 -21.61
C SER A 65 -5.24 -6.09 -21.91
N GLU A 66 -4.38 -6.24 -20.91
CA GLU A 66 -3.11 -6.98 -20.97
C GLU A 66 -3.26 -8.45 -20.55
N GLY A 67 -4.48 -8.97 -20.42
CA GLY A 67 -4.76 -10.35 -20.05
C GLY A 67 -4.55 -10.69 -18.56
N CYS A 68 -4.30 -9.69 -17.73
CA CYS A 68 -4.22 -9.88 -16.27
C CYS A 68 -5.62 -9.78 -15.66
N ASN A 69 -6.17 -10.90 -15.19
CA ASN A 69 -7.49 -10.92 -14.54
C ASN A 69 -7.45 -10.18 -13.20
N ALA A 70 -7.79 -8.90 -13.23
CA ALA A 70 -7.69 -8.00 -12.09
C ALA A 70 -9.06 -7.59 -11.54
N ILE A 71 -9.13 -7.36 -10.22
CA ILE A 71 -10.29 -6.77 -9.53
C ILE A 71 -9.86 -5.54 -8.76
N GLY A 72 -10.52 -4.41 -9.02
CA GLY A 72 -10.27 -3.16 -8.28
C GLY A 72 -11.08 -3.10 -6.99
N LEU A 73 -10.40 -2.86 -5.88
CA LEU A 73 -10.94 -2.86 -4.52
C LEU A 73 -10.50 -1.62 -3.74
N SER A 74 -11.35 -1.17 -2.83
CA SER A 74 -10.98 -0.39 -1.65
C SER A 74 -10.84 -1.32 -0.44
N GLY A 75 -10.37 -0.83 0.69
CA GLY A 75 -10.32 -1.63 1.91
C GLY A 75 -11.71 -2.04 2.45
N ALA A 76 -12.76 -1.32 2.05
CA ALA A 76 -14.13 -1.64 2.44
C ALA A 76 -14.69 -2.86 1.70
N ASP A 77 -14.21 -3.12 0.46
CA ASP A 77 -14.66 -4.25 -0.34
C ASP A 77 -14.17 -5.57 0.27
N GLY A 78 -15.09 -6.44 0.62
CA GLY A 78 -14.77 -7.71 1.29
C GLY A 78 -14.05 -7.56 2.63
N ASN A 79 -14.13 -6.38 3.27
CA ASN A 79 -13.35 -6.05 4.47
C ASN A 79 -11.85 -6.33 4.28
N ALA A 80 -11.32 -5.94 3.10
CA ALA A 80 -9.96 -6.24 2.69
C ALA A 80 -8.92 -5.58 3.60
N VAL A 81 -9.14 -4.32 3.98
CA VAL A 81 -8.25 -3.57 4.89
C VAL A 81 -9.07 -2.67 5.82
N LYS A 82 -8.97 -2.93 7.12
CA LYS A 82 -9.62 -2.13 8.16
C LYS A 82 -8.61 -1.15 8.77
N ALA A 83 -8.87 0.15 8.72
CA ALA A 83 -8.00 1.18 9.27
C ALA A 83 -8.48 1.68 10.63
N ALA A 84 -7.55 2.08 11.48
CA ALA A 84 -7.86 2.84 12.70
C ALA A 84 -7.82 4.33 12.38
N LYS A 85 -8.83 5.10 12.79
CA LYS A 85 -8.80 6.56 12.63
C LYS A 85 -7.59 7.13 13.36
N ARG A 86 -6.81 7.96 12.66
CA ARG A 86 -5.64 8.62 13.24
C ARG A 86 -6.06 9.60 14.33
N ALA A 87 -5.48 9.48 15.51
CA ALA A 87 -5.63 10.47 16.56
C ALA A 87 -4.86 11.76 16.21
N PRO A 88 -5.30 12.93 16.67
CA PRO A 88 -4.51 14.16 16.59
C PRO A 88 -3.11 13.94 17.19
N MET A 89 -2.08 14.43 16.50
CA MET A 89 -0.69 14.22 16.90
C MET A 89 0.12 15.52 16.83
N PRO A 90 1.15 15.69 17.65
CA PRO A 90 2.00 16.87 17.59
C PRO A 90 2.87 16.83 16.33
N VAL A 91 2.85 17.92 15.56
CA VAL A 91 3.70 18.18 14.41
C VAL A 91 4.32 19.54 14.57
N ASN A 92 5.64 19.62 14.64
CA ASN A 92 6.37 20.88 14.85
C ASN A 92 5.85 21.72 16.04
N GLY A 93 5.47 21.05 17.14
CA GLY A 93 4.96 21.69 18.37
C GLY A 93 3.48 22.12 18.31
N THR A 94 2.77 21.87 17.21
CA THR A 94 1.34 22.13 17.06
C THR A 94 0.56 20.83 16.98
N LEU A 95 -0.55 20.71 17.70
CA LEU A 95 -1.44 19.56 17.62
C LEU A 95 -2.21 19.62 16.28
N VAL A 96 -2.02 18.60 15.44
CA VAL A 96 -2.65 18.49 14.12
C VAL A 96 -3.67 17.35 14.12
N ASP A 97 -4.91 17.67 13.75
CA ASP A 97 -5.92 16.68 13.39
C ASP A 97 -5.96 16.56 11.86
N TYR A 98 -5.64 15.37 11.37
CA TYR A 98 -5.68 15.09 9.94
C TYR A 98 -7.09 14.77 9.41
N GLY A 99 -8.12 14.75 10.27
CA GLY A 99 -9.51 14.45 9.90
C GLY A 99 -9.77 12.98 9.62
N PHE A 100 -10.33 12.67 8.45
CA PHE A 100 -10.67 11.30 8.03
C PHE A 100 -9.45 10.55 7.46
N VAL A 101 -8.39 10.52 8.23
CA VAL A 101 -7.16 9.76 7.92
C VAL A 101 -7.09 8.52 8.79
N GLY A 102 -6.68 7.41 8.18
CA GLY A 102 -6.52 6.13 8.84
C GLY A 102 -5.09 5.61 8.84
N ASP A 103 -4.77 4.84 9.86
CA ASP A 103 -3.55 4.07 9.99
C ASP A 103 -3.85 2.58 9.84
N VAL A 104 -2.95 1.87 9.18
CA VAL A 104 -3.06 0.42 8.91
C VAL A 104 -1.78 -0.28 9.37
N THR A 105 -1.95 -1.55 9.75
CA THR A 105 -0.87 -2.47 10.13
C THR A 105 -1.10 -3.82 9.44
N ALA A 106 -0.21 -4.77 9.60
CA ALA A 106 -0.42 -6.12 9.06
C ALA A 106 -1.73 -6.76 9.58
N ASP A 107 -2.07 -6.52 10.85
CA ASP A 107 -3.32 -7.03 11.46
C ASP A 107 -4.58 -6.34 10.91
N SER A 108 -4.42 -5.22 10.23
CA SER A 108 -5.50 -4.51 9.54
C SER A 108 -5.98 -5.20 8.27
N VAL A 109 -5.18 -6.13 7.73
CA VAL A 109 -5.36 -6.75 6.42
C VAL A 109 -6.05 -8.09 6.54
N ASN A 110 -7.12 -8.29 5.78
CA ASN A 110 -7.77 -9.58 5.63
C ASN A 110 -7.03 -10.46 4.61
N ALA A 111 -5.89 -11.03 5.04
CA ALA A 111 -5.05 -11.85 4.18
C ALA A 111 -5.79 -13.07 3.62
N SER A 112 -6.74 -13.65 4.37
CA SER A 112 -7.55 -14.76 3.91
C SER A 112 -8.42 -14.40 2.71
N PHE A 113 -9.05 -13.22 2.75
CA PHE A 113 -9.84 -12.72 1.62
C PHE A 113 -8.96 -12.48 0.39
N LEU A 114 -7.84 -11.77 0.55
CA LEU A 114 -6.92 -11.50 -0.56
C LEU A 114 -6.36 -12.80 -1.14
N TYR A 115 -5.96 -13.75 -0.30
CA TYR A 115 -5.47 -15.04 -0.74
C TYR A 115 -6.51 -15.82 -1.53
N SER A 116 -7.78 -15.79 -1.10
CA SER A 116 -8.88 -16.45 -1.82
C SER A 116 -9.12 -15.93 -3.24
N LEU A 117 -8.80 -14.66 -3.51
CA LEU A 117 -8.82 -14.08 -4.85
C LEU A 117 -7.61 -14.58 -5.67
N LEU A 118 -6.43 -14.55 -5.07
CA LEU A 118 -5.19 -15.00 -5.71
C LEU A 118 -5.24 -16.47 -6.12
N GLU A 119 -5.79 -17.36 -5.28
CA GLU A 119 -5.99 -18.78 -5.60
C GLU A 119 -6.89 -18.99 -6.83
N ARG A 120 -7.78 -18.05 -7.12
CA ARG A 120 -8.65 -18.07 -8.28
C ARG A 120 -8.05 -17.40 -9.52
N GLY A 121 -6.78 -17.01 -9.44
CA GLY A 121 -6.10 -16.30 -10.51
C GLY A 121 -6.60 -14.86 -10.69
N ILE A 122 -7.18 -14.26 -9.65
CA ILE A 122 -7.64 -12.87 -9.66
C ILE A 122 -6.62 -12.01 -8.95
N THR A 123 -6.13 -10.97 -9.61
CA THR A 123 -5.17 -10.00 -9.08
C THR A 123 -5.91 -8.86 -8.37
N PRO A 124 -5.80 -8.71 -7.03
CA PRO A 124 -6.35 -7.55 -6.34
C PRO A 124 -5.61 -6.27 -6.69
N VAL A 125 -6.35 -5.18 -6.95
CA VAL A 125 -5.86 -3.82 -7.14
C VAL A 125 -6.43 -2.96 -6.03
N LEU A 126 -5.66 -2.67 -5.00
CA LEU A 126 -6.09 -1.94 -3.81
C LEU A 126 -5.81 -0.45 -3.95
N CYS A 127 -6.79 0.39 -3.68
CA CYS A 127 -6.61 1.84 -3.59
C CYS A 127 -6.45 2.29 -2.12
N ALA A 128 -6.06 3.57 -1.94
CA ALA A 128 -5.75 4.14 -0.64
C ALA A 128 -6.98 4.64 0.15
N ILE A 129 -8.15 4.01 -0.04
CA ILE A 129 -9.36 4.24 0.76
C ILE A 129 -9.70 2.96 1.51
N ASN A 130 -9.79 3.10 2.83
CA ASN A 130 -10.13 2.00 3.74
C ASN A 130 -11.35 2.37 4.58
N HIS A 131 -11.72 1.55 5.55
CA HIS A 131 -12.85 1.78 6.45
C HIS A 131 -12.48 1.46 7.90
N ASP A 132 -13.22 2.03 8.85
CA ASP A 132 -13.00 1.81 10.28
C ASP A 132 -13.81 0.61 10.86
N GLY A 133 -14.65 -0.02 10.05
CA GLY A 133 -15.59 -1.07 10.50
C GLY A 133 -16.83 -0.53 11.23
N GLN A 134 -17.01 0.78 11.26
CA GLN A 134 -18.16 1.46 11.89
C GLN A 134 -19.00 2.25 10.87
N GLY A 135 -18.70 2.10 9.58
CA GLY A 135 -19.38 2.77 8.47
C GLY A 135 -18.69 4.01 7.94
N ASN A 136 -17.53 4.39 8.47
CA ASN A 136 -16.76 5.53 7.96
C ASN A 136 -15.64 5.09 7.03
N LEU A 137 -15.43 5.88 5.97
CA LEU A 137 -14.25 5.74 5.11
C LEU A 137 -13.08 6.56 5.65
N LEU A 138 -11.87 6.08 5.41
CA LEU A 138 -10.64 6.71 5.83
C LEU A 138 -9.64 6.74 4.66
N ASN A 139 -9.06 7.92 4.43
CA ASN A 139 -7.93 8.08 3.52
C ASN A 139 -6.65 7.57 4.19
N THR A 140 -5.91 6.70 3.53
CA THR A 140 -4.67 6.10 4.05
C THR A 140 -3.51 6.31 3.09
N ASN A 141 -2.29 6.07 3.57
CA ASN A 141 -1.11 6.13 2.73
C ASN A 141 -0.93 4.81 1.96
N ALA A 142 -0.79 4.87 0.64
CA ALA A 142 -0.66 3.69 -0.22
C ALA A 142 0.60 2.87 0.09
N ASP A 143 1.72 3.52 0.42
CA ASP A 143 2.97 2.83 0.75
C ASP A 143 2.82 2.03 2.06
N THR A 144 2.11 2.60 3.05
CA THR A 144 1.80 1.91 4.31
C THR A 144 0.85 0.73 4.08
N ILE A 145 -0.14 0.87 3.19
CA ILE A 145 -1.01 -0.26 2.81
C ILE A 145 -0.17 -1.36 2.14
N ALA A 146 0.70 -1.01 1.19
CA ALA A 146 1.53 -1.98 0.48
C ALA A 146 2.41 -2.79 1.44
N SER A 147 3.08 -2.11 2.38
CA SER A 147 3.91 -2.77 3.41
C SER A 147 3.07 -3.63 4.34
N SER A 148 1.91 -3.15 4.79
CA SER A 148 0.99 -3.91 5.66
C SER A 148 0.45 -5.16 4.96
N VAL A 149 0.09 -5.04 3.68
CA VAL A 149 -0.35 -6.17 2.85
C VAL A 149 0.79 -7.18 2.68
N ALA A 150 2.00 -6.72 2.36
CA ALA A 150 3.15 -7.61 2.19
C ALA A 150 3.44 -8.41 3.47
N MET A 151 3.47 -7.74 4.63
CA MET A 151 3.67 -8.40 5.93
C MET A 151 2.53 -9.36 6.27
N ALA A 152 1.28 -8.97 6.04
CA ALA A 152 0.12 -9.83 6.30
C ALA A 152 0.14 -11.08 5.43
N MET A 153 0.47 -10.94 4.14
CA MET A 153 0.55 -12.06 3.22
C MET A 153 1.73 -12.99 3.53
N ALA A 154 2.89 -12.45 3.92
CA ALA A 154 4.05 -13.23 4.35
C ALA A 154 3.76 -14.06 5.62
N ASN A 155 2.97 -13.49 6.53
CA ASN A 155 2.58 -14.16 7.78
C ASN A 155 1.35 -15.08 7.63
N TYR A 156 0.64 -14.98 6.50
CA TYR A 156 -0.55 -15.77 6.27
C TYR A 156 -0.21 -17.24 6.05
N ARG A 157 -0.79 -18.11 6.87
CA ARG A 157 -0.60 -19.54 6.81
C ARG A 157 -1.80 -20.20 6.14
N TYR A 158 -1.55 -20.92 5.06
CA TYR A 158 -2.59 -21.61 4.31
C TYR A 158 -2.38 -23.13 4.30
N ARG A 159 -3.46 -23.88 4.11
CA ARG A 159 -3.39 -25.31 3.85
C ARG A 159 -3.42 -25.54 2.35
N SER A 160 -2.38 -26.14 1.80
CA SER A 160 -2.40 -26.56 0.41
C SER A 160 -3.48 -27.66 0.24
N PRO A 161 -4.43 -27.49 -0.72
CA PRO A 161 -5.42 -28.53 -1.00
C PRO A 161 -4.83 -29.80 -1.64
N ARG A 162 -3.59 -29.76 -2.10
CA ARG A 162 -3.02 -30.78 -3.00
C ARG A 162 -1.76 -31.48 -2.52
N GLU A 163 -1.15 -31.03 -1.45
CA GLU A 163 0.07 -31.69 -0.97
C GLU A 163 0.05 -31.86 0.53
N VAL A 164 -0.03 -33.13 0.95
CA VAL A 164 0.57 -33.54 2.21
C VAL A 164 2.01 -33.07 2.13
N CYS A 165 2.39 -32.09 2.95
CA CYS A 165 3.77 -31.63 3.05
C CYS A 165 4.70 -32.84 2.96
N CYS A 166 5.65 -32.78 2.04
CA CYS A 166 6.71 -33.78 1.98
C CYS A 166 7.22 -33.98 3.42
N ARG A 167 7.24 -35.23 3.88
CA ARG A 167 7.86 -35.63 5.14
C ARG A 167 9.38 -35.47 5.03
N CYS A 168 9.86 -34.28 4.71
CA CYS A 168 11.27 -33.97 4.64
C CYS A 168 11.67 -33.26 5.94
N GLU A 169 12.65 -33.81 6.62
CA GLU A 169 13.21 -33.27 7.87
C GLU A 169 13.86 -31.89 7.70
N GLU A 170 13.96 -31.38 6.47
CA GLU A 170 14.64 -30.11 6.13
C GLU A 170 13.71 -29.04 5.53
N CYS A 171 12.38 -29.19 5.63
CA CYS A 171 11.46 -28.23 5.05
C CYS A 171 11.37 -26.94 5.88
N THR A 172 12.08 -25.92 5.46
CA THR A 172 12.04 -24.58 6.09
C THR A 172 10.73 -23.82 5.85
N HIS A 173 9.82 -24.35 5.03
CA HIS A 173 8.57 -23.70 4.62
C HIS A 173 7.34 -24.25 5.35
N CYS A 174 7.48 -25.34 6.11
CA CYS A 174 6.39 -25.92 6.89
C CYS A 174 6.52 -25.48 8.35
N SER A 175 5.44 -24.93 8.92
CA SER A 175 5.33 -24.83 10.37
C SER A 175 5.01 -26.18 10.99
N ASP A 176 5.21 -26.35 12.31
CA ASP A 176 4.91 -27.57 13.06
C ASP A 176 3.46 -28.06 12.89
N ASP A 177 2.53 -27.18 12.43
CA ASP A 177 1.12 -27.49 12.18
C ASP A 177 0.82 -27.89 10.71
N GLY A 178 1.84 -28.06 9.86
CA GLY A 178 1.70 -28.46 8.45
C GLY A 178 1.12 -27.38 7.54
N ARG A 179 1.20 -26.10 7.93
CA ARG A 179 0.80 -24.96 7.11
C ARG A 179 2.00 -24.35 6.41
N LEU A 180 1.77 -23.84 5.20
CA LEU A 180 2.77 -23.19 4.38
C LEU A 180 2.71 -21.67 4.56
N THR A 181 3.86 -21.03 4.41
CA THR A 181 3.98 -19.56 4.31
C THR A 181 4.40 -19.15 2.91
N HIS A 182 4.12 -17.92 2.54
CA HIS A 182 4.56 -17.35 1.27
C HIS A 182 5.87 -16.58 1.44
N GLN A 183 6.75 -16.70 0.46
CA GLN A 183 7.76 -15.67 0.23
C GLN A 183 7.07 -14.53 -0.50
N VAL A 184 7.22 -13.31 0.01
CA VAL A 184 6.60 -12.11 -0.53
C VAL A 184 7.68 -11.07 -0.81
N ASP A 185 7.72 -10.59 -2.04
CA ASP A 185 8.58 -9.49 -2.46
C ASP A 185 7.73 -8.21 -2.55
N LEU A 186 8.17 -7.13 -1.90
CA LEU A 186 7.53 -5.82 -1.97
C LEU A 186 8.32 -4.92 -2.91
N ILE A 187 7.66 -4.43 -3.96
CA ILE A 187 8.26 -3.56 -4.96
C ILE A 187 7.54 -2.21 -4.93
N PHE A 188 8.27 -1.14 -4.64
CA PHE A 188 7.80 0.24 -4.78
C PHE A 188 8.18 0.79 -6.15
N CYS A 189 7.17 1.23 -6.92
CA CYS A 189 7.36 1.91 -8.19
C CYS A 189 7.17 3.42 -8.01
N PHE A 190 8.09 4.22 -8.54
CA PHE A 190 8.03 5.68 -8.50
C PHE A 190 8.78 6.28 -9.71
N GLU A 191 8.69 7.60 -9.90
CA GLU A 191 9.13 8.26 -11.13
C GLU A 191 10.65 8.31 -11.34
N LYS A 192 11.45 8.09 -10.30
CA LYS A 192 12.92 8.05 -10.37
C LYS A 192 13.43 6.62 -10.52
N ASP A 193 14.60 6.44 -11.06
CA ASP A 193 15.23 5.13 -11.28
C ASP A 193 15.62 4.41 -9.97
N GLY A 194 15.54 5.09 -8.84
CA GLY A 194 15.83 4.55 -7.52
C GLY A 194 15.83 5.63 -6.44
N VAL A 195 16.27 5.26 -5.25
CA VAL A 195 16.57 6.23 -4.18
C VAL A 195 17.85 6.95 -4.55
N LEU A 196 17.77 8.26 -4.63
CA LEU A 196 18.92 9.09 -5.00
C LEU A 196 19.69 9.52 -3.74
N TYR A 197 21.02 9.52 -3.81
CA TYR A 197 21.88 10.12 -2.80
C TYR A 197 21.77 11.65 -2.80
N ASP A 198 21.67 12.25 -3.99
CA ASP A 198 21.39 13.65 -4.21
C ASP A 198 20.10 13.77 -5.04
N LYS A 199 19.08 14.45 -4.48
CA LYS A 199 17.77 14.62 -5.13
C LYS A 199 17.83 15.36 -6.47
N ASP A 200 18.88 16.16 -6.69
CA ASP A 200 19.09 17.00 -7.87
C ASP A 200 20.00 16.32 -8.92
N ASP A 201 20.53 15.11 -8.60
CA ASP A 201 21.33 14.29 -9.50
C ASP A 201 20.67 12.92 -9.73
N ASP A 202 20.00 12.76 -10.87
CA ASP A 202 19.33 11.51 -11.25
C ASP A 202 20.30 10.33 -11.45
N SER A 203 21.61 10.58 -11.62
CA SER A 203 22.64 9.54 -11.72
C SER A 203 23.08 8.98 -10.37
N SER A 204 22.71 9.64 -9.26
CA SER A 204 23.12 9.29 -7.89
C SER A 204 22.29 8.16 -7.25
N VAL A 205 21.83 7.21 -8.06
CA VAL A 205 21.00 6.08 -7.58
C VAL A 205 21.76 5.23 -6.58
N ILE A 206 21.16 4.98 -5.43
CA ILE A 206 21.68 4.07 -4.41
C ILE A 206 21.16 2.67 -4.73
N ALA A 207 22.05 1.78 -5.12
CA ALA A 207 21.68 0.43 -5.55
C ALA A 207 21.19 -0.46 -4.40
N GLU A 208 21.70 -0.24 -3.18
CA GLU A 208 21.34 -1.03 -2.01
C GLU A 208 21.34 -0.17 -0.75
N ILE A 209 20.26 -0.23 0.03
CA ILE A 209 20.09 0.52 1.29
C ILE A 209 19.87 -0.46 2.41
N SER A 210 20.86 -0.61 3.30
CA SER A 210 20.67 -1.30 4.56
C SER A 210 20.02 -0.37 5.59
N ARG A 211 19.38 -0.95 6.61
CA ARG A 211 18.78 -0.16 7.70
C ARG A 211 19.76 0.82 8.38
N PRO A 212 21.00 0.44 8.74
CA PRO A 212 21.97 1.39 9.30
C PRO A 212 22.33 2.51 8.31
N TYR A 213 22.42 2.22 7.03
CA TYR A 213 22.69 3.22 6.01
C TYR A 213 21.53 4.19 5.81
N PHE A 214 20.31 3.70 5.86
CA PHE A 214 19.11 4.55 5.83
C PHE A 214 19.05 5.53 7.01
N GLU A 215 19.30 5.07 8.24
CA GLU A 215 19.29 5.95 9.41
C GLU A 215 20.38 7.06 9.28
N LYS A 216 21.56 6.71 8.77
CA LYS A 216 22.61 7.69 8.48
C LYS A 216 22.17 8.73 7.44
N LEU A 217 21.57 8.29 6.32
CA LEU A 217 21.06 9.20 5.28
C LEU A 217 19.95 10.13 5.81
N LYS A 218 19.13 9.63 6.71
CA LYS A 218 18.09 10.41 7.39
C LYS A 218 18.68 11.46 8.33
N GLU A 219 19.67 11.11 9.14
CA GLU A 219 20.40 12.04 10.01
C GLU A 219 21.11 13.15 9.21
N GLU A 220 21.64 12.81 8.05
CA GLU A 220 22.29 13.75 7.13
C GLU A 220 21.29 14.62 6.34
N GLY A 221 19.96 14.39 6.49
CA GLY A 221 18.91 15.11 5.74
C GLY A 221 18.94 14.86 4.24
N ARG A 222 19.48 13.72 3.81
CA ARG A 222 19.62 13.33 2.40
C ARG A 222 18.39 12.64 1.82
N VAL A 223 17.51 12.13 2.68
CA VAL A 223 16.29 11.42 2.26
C VAL A 223 15.16 12.44 2.10
N ALA A 224 14.59 12.54 0.90
CA ALA A 224 13.43 13.39 0.65
C ALA A 224 12.19 12.88 1.41
N ASP A 225 11.32 13.80 1.85
CA ASP A 225 10.11 13.51 2.66
C ASP A 225 9.23 12.41 2.07
N GLY A 226 9.09 12.34 0.74
CA GLY A 226 8.31 11.31 0.05
C GLY A 226 8.93 9.91 0.08
N MET A 227 10.24 9.78 0.39
CA MET A 227 10.93 8.49 0.48
C MET A 227 10.94 7.91 1.89
N ILE A 228 10.81 8.76 2.92
CA ILE A 228 10.80 8.32 4.32
C ILE A 228 9.74 7.24 4.57
N PRO A 229 8.45 7.39 4.16
CA PRO A 229 7.45 6.35 4.37
C PRO A 229 7.75 5.03 3.65
N LYS A 230 8.44 5.08 2.48
CA LYS A 230 8.81 3.88 1.72
C LYS A 230 9.93 3.09 2.37
N LEU A 231 10.86 3.78 3.03
CA LEU A 231 12.06 3.19 3.62
C LEU A 231 11.92 2.87 5.12
N THR A 232 10.89 3.42 5.78
CA THR A 232 10.59 3.15 7.21
C THR A 232 9.55 2.06 7.44
N ASN A 233 8.78 1.71 6.41
CA ASN A 233 7.77 0.62 6.47
C ASN A 233 8.42 -0.77 6.10
#